data_d97699e7516ce119b1a8b3e75add3410
#
_entry.id   d97699e7516ce119b1a8b3e75add3410
#
_cell.length_a   1.000
_cell.length_b   1.000
_cell.length_c   1.000
_cell.angle_alpha   90.00
_cell.angle_beta   90.00
_cell.angle_gamma   90.00
#
_symmetry.space_group_name_H-M   'P 1'
#
loop_
_entity.id
_entity.type
_entity.pdbx_description
1 polymer ?
#
loop_
_entity_poly.entity_id
_entity_poly.type
_entity_poly.pdbx_seq_one_letter_code
_entity_poly.pdbx_strand_id
1 'polypeptide(L)'
;MSDKPSVYVAMPCYGSIQRQTVVSLLRLFDQFKGTGVKAHFHTIQSPLVTHARNMLTCGFLHSGLDYMLFIDADVEFNPEAIYRMLITKKDIICTPYRLKTVEDPTKSKYSITFKNRNDIKLLPGDLMEIEQGPAD
;
A
#
# COMPACT_ATOMS: atom_id res chain seq x y z
N MET A 1 -6.00 13.26 -22.68
CA MET A 1 -5.79 12.31 -21.57
C MET A 1 -4.74 12.90 -20.63
N SER A 2 -5.05 12.99 -19.38
CA SER A 2 -4.07 13.45 -18.38
C SER A 2 -2.96 12.40 -18.30
N ASP A 3 -1.73 12.76 -18.60
CA ASP A 3 -0.54 11.87 -18.51
C ASP A 3 -0.19 11.48 -17.06
N LYS A 4 -1.01 11.90 -16.13
CA LYS A 4 -0.78 11.71 -14.68
C LYS A 4 -1.77 10.70 -14.13
N PRO A 5 -1.27 9.69 -13.38
CA PRO A 5 -2.09 8.63 -12.84
C PRO A 5 -3.07 9.15 -11.80
N SER A 6 -4.16 8.44 -11.63
CA SER A 6 -5.16 8.66 -10.58
C SER A 6 -5.21 7.48 -9.61
N VAL A 7 -5.38 7.76 -8.31
CA VAL A 7 -5.22 6.78 -7.24
C VAL A 7 -6.45 6.76 -6.33
N TYR A 8 -7.00 5.58 -6.15
CA TYR A 8 -8.02 5.27 -5.16
C TYR A 8 -7.33 4.79 -3.88
N VAL A 9 -7.22 5.65 -2.87
CA VAL A 9 -6.61 5.30 -1.58
C VAL A 9 -7.68 4.64 -0.71
N ALA A 10 -7.52 3.36 -0.44
CA ALA A 10 -8.46 2.49 0.23
C ALA A 10 -7.96 2.11 1.62
N MET A 11 -8.71 2.45 2.66
CA MET A 11 -8.35 2.16 4.04
C MET A 11 -9.46 1.37 4.74
N PRO A 12 -9.31 0.04 4.90
CA PRO A 12 -10.19 -0.70 5.79
C PRO A 12 -9.88 -0.30 7.25
N CYS A 13 -10.92 -0.07 8.04
CA CYS A 13 -10.78 0.38 9.42
C CYS A 13 -11.69 -0.45 10.33
N TYR A 14 -11.16 -0.95 11.44
CA TYR A 14 -11.96 -1.66 12.44
C TYR A 14 -12.65 -0.69 13.42
N GLY A 15 -11.92 0.27 13.95
CA GLY A 15 -12.40 1.24 14.93
C GLY A 15 -11.95 2.65 14.63
N SER A 16 -10.67 2.92 14.80
CA SER A 16 -10.08 4.26 14.62
C SER A 16 -8.84 4.19 13.73
N ILE A 17 -8.53 5.30 13.09
CA ILE A 17 -7.28 5.47 12.34
C ILE A 17 -6.24 6.01 13.32
N GLN A 18 -5.08 5.38 13.38
CA GLN A 18 -3.99 5.84 14.24
C GLN A 18 -3.45 7.20 13.79
N ARG A 19 -3.03 8.01 14.76
CA ARG A 19 -2.51 9.37 14.50
C ARG A 19 -1.38 9.38 13.48
N GLN A 20 -0.42 8.44 13.59
CA GLN A 20 0.72 8.36 12.69
C GLN A 20 0.28 8.08 11.25
N THR A 21 -0.71 7.23 11.06
CA THR A 21 -1.31 6.93 9.76
C THR A 21 -1.96 8.18 9.16
N VAL A 22 -2.69 8.95 9.98
CA VAL A 22 -3.29 10.22 9.53
C VAL A 22 -2.23 11.20 9.05
N VAL A 23 -1.13 11.37 9.81
CA VAL A 23 -0.03 12.26 9.44
C VAL A 23 0.62 11.80 8.11
N SER A 24 0.84 10.49 7.95
CA SER A 24 1.38 9.93 6.70
C SER A 24 0.44 10.17 5.51
N LEU A 25 -0.87 10.02 5.71
CA LEU A 25 -1.88 10.31 4.69
C LEU A 25 -1.88 11.78 4.26
N LEU A 26 -1.87 12.71 5.21
CA LEU A 26 -1.85 14.15 4.89
C LEU A 26 -0.62 14.51 4.05
N ARG A 27 0.56 14.00 4.42
CA ARG A 27 1.80 14.20 3.66
C ARG A 27 1.73 13.56 2.27
N LEU A 28 1.09 12.38 2.14
CA LEU A 28 0.88 11.73 0.85
C LEU A 28 0.02 12.57 -0.08
N PHE A 29 -1.08 13.12 0.43
CA PHE A 29 -1.96 13.97 -0.37
C PHE A 29 -1.29 15.28 -0.78
N ASP A 30 -0.49 15.88 0.09
CA ASP A 30 0.32 17.06 -0.25
C ASP A 30 1.32 16.74 -1.38
N GLN A 31 2.01 15.61 -1.31
CA GLN A 31 2.94 15.16 -2.34
C GLN A 31 2.22 14.88 -3.66
N PHE A 32 1.08 14.20 -3.63
CA PHE A 32 0.29 13.94 -4.83
C PHE A 32 -0.19 15.24 -5.48
N LYS A 33 -0.64 16.20 -4.69
CA LYS A 33 -1.00 17.54 -5.17
C LYS A 33 0.18 18.21 -5.85
N GLY A 34 1.37 18.19 -5.23
CA GLY A 34 2.60 18.78 -5.78
C GLY A 34 3.04 18.14 -7.09
N THR A 35 2.81 16.83 -7.27
CA THR A 35 3.16 16.08 -8.48
C THR A 35 2.03 16.01 -9.51
N GLY A 36 0.83 16.48 -9.14
CA GLY A 36 -0.37 16.49 -9.99
C GLY A 36 -1.05 15.13 -10.13
N VAL A 37 -0.74 14.17 -9.25
CA VAL A 37 -1.47 12.91 -9.13
C VAL A 37 -2.85 13.20 -8.53
N LYS A 38 -3.91 12.71 -9.16
CA LYS A 38 -5.26 12.77 -8.59
C LYS A 38 -5.43 11.64 -7.59
N ALA A 39 -5.85 11.94 -6.38
CA ALA A 39 -6.10 10.93 -5.37
C ALA A 39 -7.43 11.15 -4.64
N HIS A 40 -8.14 10.05 -4.42
CA HIS A 40 -9.40 10.01 -3.68
C HIS A 40 -9.25 9.05 -2.50
N PHE A 41 -9.61 9.50 -1.30
CA PHE A 41 -9.55 8.70 -0.08
C PHE A 41 -10.90 8.09 0.25
N HIS A 42 -10.91 6.80 0.49
CA HIS A 42 -12.08 6.03 0.88
C HIS A 42 -11.76 5.14 2.07
N THR A 43 -12.61 5.16 3.06
CA THR A 43 -12.49 4.28 4.23
C THR A 43 -13.82 3.63 4.54
N ILE A 44 -13.77 2.39 4.97
CA ILE A 44 -14.95 1.63 5.42
C ILE A 44 -14.64 1.03 6.77
N GLN A 45 -15.49 1.33 7.73
CA GLN A 45 -15.45 0.73 9.05
C GLN A 45 -16.23 -0.59 9.04
N SER A 46 -15.56 -1.68 9.38
CA SER A 46 -16.18 -2.99 9.50
C SER A 46 -15.41 -3.88 10.49
N PRO A 47 -16.09 -4.69 11.30
CA PRO A 47 -15.43 -5.69 12.13
C PRO A 47 -14.80 -6.82 11.30
N LEU A 48 -15.21 -6.98 10.05
CA LEU A 48 -14.68 -7.95 9.11
C LEU A 48 -13.81 -7.25 8.06
N VAL A 49 -12.50 -7.42 8.15
CA VAL A 49 -11.55 -6.80 7.23
C VAL A 49 -11.79 -7.22 5.76
N THR A 50 -12.17 -8.48 5.53
CA THR A 50 -12.50 -9.00 4.21
C THR A 50 -13.70 -8.28 3.60
N HIS A 51 -14.74 -8.01 4.41
CA HIS A 51 -15.90 -7.24 3.97
C HIS A 51 -15.51 -5.82 3.58
N ALA A 52 -14.76 -5.11 4.44
CA ALA A 52 -14.30 -3.76 4.15
C ALA A 52 -13.47 -3.70 2.87
N ARG A 53 -12.53 -4.63 2.70
CA ARG A 53 -11.70 -4.71 1.48
C ARG A 53 -12.52 -4.99 0.23
N ASN A 54 -13.49 -5.90 0.28
CA ASN A 54 -14.36 -6.18 -0.86
C ASN A 54 -15.18 -4.95 -1.27
N MET A 55 -15.75 -4.24 -0.29
CA MET A 55 -16.52 -3.01 -0.57
C MET A 55 -15.65 -1.91 -1.16
N LEU A 56 -14.43 -1.71 -0.64
CA LEU A 56 -13.47 -0.75 -1.19
C LEU A 56 -13.04 -1.13 -2.61
N THR A 57 -12.84 -2.42 -2.88
CA THR A 57 -12.53 -2.92 -4.23
C THR A 57 -13.68 -2.67 -5.20
N CYS A 58 -14.93 -2.93 -4.79
CA CYS A 58 -16.10 -2.58 -5.59
C CYS A 58 -16.14 -1.08 -5.90
N GLY A 59 -15.90 -0.24 -4.89
CA GLY A 59 -15.82 1.22 -5.08
C GLY A 59 -14.74 1.63 -6.08
N PHE A 60 -13.56 1.03 -5.99
CA PHE A 60 -12.50 1.26 -6.96
C PHE A 60 -12.90 0.89 -8.39
N LEU A 61 -13.46 -0.29 -8.59
CA LEU A 61 -13.87 -0.76 -9.92
C LEU A 61 -14.93 0.15 -10.58
N HIS A 62 -15.75 0.81 -9.78
CA HIS A 62 -16.76 1.78 -10.29
C HIS A 62 -16.21 3.22 -10.40
N SER A 63 -15.05 3.51 -9.82
CA SER A 63 -14.50 4.88 -9.77
C SER A 63 -13.90 5.36 -11.08
N GLY A 64 -13.45 4.44 -11.93
CA GLY A 64 -12.69 4.75 -13.14
C GLY A 64 -11.28 5.29 -12.88
N LEU A 65 -10.75 5.16 -11.65
CA LEU A 65 -9.39 5.53 -11.30
C LEU A 65 -8.39 4.46 -11.74
N ASP A 66 -7.14 4.86 -12.00
CA ASP A 66 -6.13 3.97 -12.63
C ASP A 66 -5.55 2.94 -11.65
N TYR A 67 -5.30 3.34 -10.40
CA TYR A 67 -4.64 2.53 -9.39
C TYR A 67 -5.40 2.50 -8.09
N MET A 68 -5.33 1.36 -7.39
CA MET A 68 -5.84 1.18 -6.05
C MET A 68 -4.69 1.00 -5.07
N LEU A 69 -4.67 1.78 -4.00
CA LEU A 69 -3.69 1.70 -2.93
C LEU A 69 -4.37 1.30 -1.62
N PHE A 70 -4.11 0.09 -1.14
CA PHE A 70 -4.52 -0.32 0.20
C PHE A 70 -3.52 0.15 1.25
N ILE A 71 -4.02 0.78 2.31
CA ILE A 71 -3.25 1.18 3.50
C ILE A 71 -4.05 0.75 4.73
N ASP A 72 -3.44 0.02 5.64
CA ASP A 72 -4.07 -0.33 6.91
C ASP A 72 -4.10 0.88 7.87
N ALA A 73 -5.12 0.95 8.71
CA ALA A 73 -5.42 2.13 9.56
C ALA A 73 -4.41 2.35 10.71
N ASP A 74 -3.45 1.45 10.88
CA ASP A 74 -2.44 1.47 11.94
C ASP A 74 -0.99 1.49 11.44
N VAL A 75 -0.79 1.74 10.15
CA VAL A 75 0.54 1.76 9.51
C VAL A 75 1.03 3.19 9.32
N GLU A 76 2.21 3.47 9.84
CA GLU A 76 3.00 4.66 9.48
C GLU A 76 3.81 4.34 8.22
N PHE A 77 3.80 5.23 7.24
CA PHE A 77 4.50 5.03 5.98
C PHE A 77 5.15 6.32 5.47
N ASN A 78 6.17 6.15 4.64
CA ASN A 78 6.82 7.25 3.94
C ASN A 78 6.08 7.53 2.61
N PRO A 79 5.51 8.72 2.41
CA PRO A 79 4.84 9.11 1.17
C PRO A 79 5.71 8.95 -0.08
N GLU A 80 7.00 9.24 0.03
CA GLU A 80 7.95 9.08 -1.08
C GLU A 80 8.02 7.62 -1.57
N ALA A 81 7.97 6.66 -0.65
CA ALA A 81 7.93 5.24 -1.02
C ALA A 81 6.68 4.91 -1.85
N ILE A 82 5.52 5.44 -1.46
CA ILE A 82 4.27 5.26 -2.22
C ILE A 82 4.37 5.88 -3.60
N TYR A 83 4.91 7.10 -3.70
CA TYR A 83 5.10 7.76 -4.98
C TYR A 83 6.04 6.97 -5.91
N ARG A 84 7.14 6.45 -5.36
CA ARG A 84 8.07 5.57 -6.08
C ARG A 84 7.38 4.30 -6.59
N MET A 85 6.53 3.66 -5.77
CA MET A 85 5.73 2.51 -6.20
C MET A 85 4.85 2.87 -7.41
N LEU A 86 4.19 4.01 -7.37
CA LEU A 86 3.29 4.47 -8.44
C LEU A 86 4.02 4.68 -9.77
N ILE A 87 5.20 5.30 -9.77
CA ILE A 87 5.96 5.57 -10.99
C ILE A 87 6.59 4.32 -11.62
N THR A 88 6.69 3.21 -10.89
CA THR A 88 7.19 1.93 -11.47
C THR A 88 6.23 1.31 -12.47
N LYS A 89 4.95 1.71 -12.47
CA LYS A 89 3.89 1.23 -13.37
C LYS A 89 3.77 -0.30 -13.40
N LYS A 90 4.00 -0.95 -12.27
CA LYS A 90 3.79 -2.39 -12.11
C LYS A 90 2.32 -2.68 -11.85
N ASP A 91 1.83 -3.82 -12.33
CA ASP A 91 0.44 -4.25 -12.13
C ASP A 91 0.14 -4.48 -10.65
N ILE A 92 1.09 -5.09 -9.94
CA ILE A 92 1.02 -5.29 -8.48
C ILE A 92 2.38 -4.94 -7.87
N ILE A 93 2.35 -4.10 -6.86
CA ILE A 93 3.53 -3.75 -6.06
C ILE A 93 3.13 -3.61 -4.60
N CYS A 94 3.96 -4.08 -3.70
CA CYS A 94 3.75 -3.93 -2.27
C CYS A 94 5.04 -3.58 -1.53
N THR A 95 4.90 -2.97 -0.37
CA THR A 95 6.01 -2.68 0.54
C THR A 95 5.82 -3.51 1.81
N PRO A 96 6.81 -4.33 2.21
CA PRO A 96 6.77 -4.98 3.51
C PRO A 96 6.94 -3.93 4.61
N TYR A 97 6.18 -4.05 5.68
CA TYR A 97 6.34 -3.24 6.87
C TYR A 97 6.85 -4.07 8.04
N ARG A 98 7.52 -3.40 8.95
CA ARG A 98 8.08 -4.03 10.16
C ARG A 98 6.93 -4.40 11.10
N LEU A 99 6.93 -5.64 11.57
CA LEU A 99 5.99 -6.08 12.60
C LEU A 99 6.33 -5.44 13.95
N LYS A 100 5.31 -5.04 14.69
CA LYS A 100 5.42 -4.48 16.06
C LYS A 100 5.68 -5.61 17.08
N THR A 101 6.72 -6.41 16.90
CA THR A 101 7.11 -7.44 17.88
C THR A 101 8.10 -6.86 18.88
N VAL A 102 7.78 -6.93 20.16
CA VAL A 102 8.51 -6.28 21.26
C VAL A 102 9.68 -7.11 21.77
N GLU A 103 9.84 -8.38 21.35
CA GLU A 103 10.71 -9.33 22.03
C GLU A 103 12.21 -9.15 21.77
N ASP A 104 12.62 -8.54 20.67
CA ASP A 104 14.03 -8.28 20.39
C ASP A 104 14.22 -7.09 19.43
N PRO A 105 14.66 -5.92 19.91
CA PRO A 105 14.87 -4.75 19.07
C PRO A 105 15.95 -4.93 18.01
N THR A 106 16.80 -5.97 18.10
CA THR A 106 17.84 -6.26 17.12
C THR A 106 17.36 -7.13 15.96
N LYS A 107 16.19 -7.79 16.11
CA LYS A 107 15.60 -8.67 15.08
C LYS A 107 14.36 -8.02 14.48
N SER A 108 14.51 -7.41 13.33
CA SER A 108 13.37 -6.89 12.55
C SER A 108 12.64 -8.03 11.87
N LYS A 109 11.38 -8.26 12.26
CA LYS A 109 10.46 -9.13 11.51
C LYS A 109 9.62 -8.26 10.59
N TYR A 110 9.48 -8.69 9.35
CA TYR A 110 8.66 -8.00 8.35
C TYR A 110 7.38 -8.78 8.07
N SER A 111 6.38 -8.09 7.53
CA SER A 111 5.07 -8.66 7.16
C SER A 111 5.11 -9.64 5.99
N ILE A 112 6.28 -9.96 5.48
CA ILE A 112 6.48 -10.85 4.34
C ILE A 112 7.40 -12.00 4.72
N THR A 113 7.06 -13.21 4.27
CA THR A 113 7.89 -14.41 4.41
C THR A 113 8.12 -14.99 3.02
N PHE A 114 9.36 -15.24 2.67
CA PHE A 114 9.74 -15.90 1.43
C PHE A 114 9.91 -17.40 1.67
N LYS A 115 9.30 -18.25 0.85
CA LYS A 115 9.49 -19.70 0.91
C LYS A 115 10.91 -20.08 0.49
N ASN A 116 11.44 -19.42 -0.54
CA ASN A 116 12.78 -19.65 -1.03
C ASN A 116 13.44 -18.30 -1.40
N ARG A 117 14.69 -18.09 -0.95
CA ARG A 117 15.45 -16.87 -1.28
C ARG A 117 15.85 -16.80 -2.76
N ASN A 118 15.88 -17.93 -3.46
CA ASN A 118 16.22 -17.98 -4.89
C ASN A 118 15.12 -17.43 -5.79
N ASP A 119 13.89 -17.26 -5.25
CA ASP A 119 12.74 -16.73 -6.00
C ASP A 119 12.72 -15.18 -5.99
N ILE A 120 13.75 -14.55 -5.41
CA ILE A 120 13.84 -13.09 -5.29
C ILE A 120 14.88 -12.59 -6.28
N LYS A 121 14.44 -11.73 -7.20
CA LYS A 121 15.32 -11.00 -8.09
C LYS A 121 15.41 -9.55 -7.64
N LEU A 122 16.62 -9.09 -7.34
CA LEU A 122 16.87 -7.70 -7.01
C LEU A 122 16.94 -6.86 -8.29
N LEU A 123 16.13 -5.82 -8.34
CA LEU A 123 16.09 -4.84 -9.41
C LEU A 123 16.72 -3.51 -8.93
N PRO A 124 17.15 -2.64 -9.85
CA PRO A 124 17.65 -1.31 -9.49
C PRO A 124 16.63 -0.51 -8.68
N GLY A 125 17.09 0.27 -7.70
CA GLY A 125 16.25 1.14 -6.88
C GLY A 125 15.56 0.43 -5.71
N ASP A 126 16.21 -0.59 -5.14
CA ASP A 126 15.72 -1.36 -3.96
C ASP A 126 14.39 -2.08 -4.21
N LEU A 127 14.11 -2.40 -5.45
CA LEU A 127 12.95 -3.19 -5.83
C LEU A 127 13.29 -4.68 -5.81
N MET A 128 12.35 -5.48 -5.35
CA MET A 128 12.43 -6.94 -5.41
C MET A 128 11.32 -7.46 -6.33
N GLU A 129 11.69 -8.21 -7.34
CA GLU A 129 10.75 -8.97 -8.15
C GLU A 129 10.65 -10.38 -7.58
N ILE A 130 9.42 -10.82 -7.34
CA ILE A 130 9.14 -12.17 -6.86
C ILE A 130 8.58 -12.93 -8.04
N GLU A 131 9.31 -13.93 -8.51
CA GLU A 131 8.76 -14.86 -9.48
C GLU A 131 7.69 -15.72 -8.78
N GLN A 132 6.48 -15.73 -9.33
CA GLN A 132 5.47 -16.68 -8.90
C GLN A 132 5.94 -18.07 -9.34
N GLY A 133 6.33 -18.87 -8.36
CA GLY A 133 6.37 -20.30 -8.59
C GLY A 133 4.97 -20.81 -8.96
N PRO A 134 4.85 -21.93 -9.66
CA PRO A 134 3.56 -22.52 -9.96
C PRO A 134 2.77 -22.65 -8.67
N ALA A 135 1.52 -22.17 -8.69
CA ALA A 135 0.59 -22.39 -7.59
C ALA A 135 0.34 -23.89 -7.50
N ASP A 136 0.78 -24.50 -6.40
CA ASP A 136 0.41 -25.88 -6.05
C ASP A 136 -1.05 -25.90 -5.55
#